data_9166070b645b1f9e5a2f9897e2146eaa
#
_entry.id   9166070b645b1f9e5a2f9897e2146eaa
#
_cell.length_a   1.000
_cell.length_b   1.000
_cell.length_c   1.000
_cell.angle_alpha   90.00
_cell.angle_beta   90.00
_cell.angle_gamma   90.00
#
_symmetry.space_group_name_H-M   'P 1'
#
loop_
_entity.id
_entity.type
_entity.pdbx_description
1 polymer ?
#
loop_
_entity_poly.entity_id
_entity_poly.type
_entity_poly.pdbx_seq_one_letter_code
_entity_poly.pdbx_strand_id
1 'polypeptide(L)'
;MTLLICRTCPRYDTADNGEFRRAVDAEIARNPAADPRTVRHVQCLGGCPEDGVAAVDGPGKTRVRFNGLHAGHADALITAARAHAASPTGAPDEWDVPAELADHVSSVTFKRGPVAPSPAPPSHKPQPPSYVWRRGAA
;
A
#
# COMPACT_ATOMS: atom_id res chain seq x y z
N MET A 1 -1.61 -10.95 7.86
CA MET A 1 -1.57 -9.54 8.29
C MET A 1 -0.34 -8.90 7.71
N THR A 2 -0.47 -7.81 7.03
CA THR A 2 0.67 -7.02 6.55
C THR A 2 0.49 -5.56 6.96
N LEU A 3 1.40 -5.07 7.77
CA LEU A 3 1.46 -3.70 8.22
C LEU A 3 2.69 -3.03 7.65
N LEU A 4 2.51 -1.93 6.94
CA LEU A 4 3.59 -1.11 6.38
C LEU A 4 3.75 0.15 7.23
N ILE A 5 4.99 0.49 7.57
CA ILE A 5 5.32 1.70 8.32
C ILE A 5 6.31 2.52 7.51
N CYS A 6 6.00 3.79 7.28
CA CYS A 6 6.87 4.73 6.57
C CYS A 6 8.10 5.06 7.43
N ARG A 7 9.29 5.00 6.83
CA ARG A 7 10.56 5.02 7.58
C ARG A 7 11.48 6.17 7.26
N THR A 8 11.46 6.67 6.05
CA THR A 8 12.52 7.54 5.53
C THR A 8 12.10 8.96 5.20
N CYS A 9 10.84 9.30 5.41
CA CYS A 9 10.43 10.69 5.28
C CYS A 9 11.21 11.54 6.31
N PRO A 10 11.70 12.74 5.96
CA PRO A 10 12.36 13.63 6.91
C PRO A 10 11.51 13.98 8.12
N ARG A 11 10.21 13.73 8.03
CA ARG A 11 9.23 13.94 9.11
C ARG A 11 8.79 12.66 9.79
N TYR A 12 9.45 11.54 9.49
CA TYR A 12 9.09 10.29 10.10
C TYR A 12 9.28 10.34 11.60
N ASP A 13 8.16 10.32 12.30
CA ASP A 13 8.10 10.24 13.77
C ASP A 13 8.98 11.28 14.51
N THR A 14 9.28 12.42 13.85
CA THR A 14 10.14 13.46 14.41
C THR A 14 9.46 14.25 15.53
N ALA A 15 8.16 14.46 15.41
CA ALA A 15 7.37 15.17 16.41
C ALA A 15 7.39 14.47 17.77
N ASP A 16 7.40 13.14 17.77
CA ASP A 16 7.30 12.30 18.95
C ASP A 16 8.60 11.55 19.30
N ASN A 17 9.75 11.97 18.78
CA ASN A 17 11.05 11.35 19.04
C ASN A 17 11.07 9.81 18.89
N GLY A 18 10.35 9.29 17.92
CA GLY A 18 10.24 7.87 17.68
C GLY A 18 9.25 7.13 18.59
N GLU A 19 8.40 7.83 19.33
CA GLU A 19 7.43 7.20 20.23
C GLU A 19 6.40 6.35 19.49
N PHE A 20 5.91 6.80 18.35
CA PHE A 20 4.98 6.02 17.54
C PHE A 20 5.57 4.68 17.15
N ARG A 21 6.79 4.66 16.63
CA ARG A 21 7.48 3.42 16.26
C ARG A 21 7.67 2.50 17.45
N ARG A 22 8.16 3.04 18.58
CA ARG A 22 8.36 2.25 19.81
C ARG A 22 7.06 1.66 20.33
N ALA A 23 5.97 2.43 20.26
CA ALA A 23 4.65 1.95 20.66
C ALA A 23 4.14 0.82 19.77
N VAL A 24 4.32 0.92 18.46
CA VAL A 24 3.97 -0.15 17.51
C VAL A 24 4.81 -1.40 17.76
N ASP A 25 6.11 -1.26 17.92
CA ASP A 25 7.01 -2.39 18.21
C ASP A 25 6.65 -3.07 19.54
N ALA A 26 6.31 -2.29 20.57
CA ALA A 26 5.86 -2.83 21.84
C ALA A 26 4.52 -3.56 21.75
N GLU A 27 3.60 -3.05 20.95
CA GLU A 27 2.30 -3.69 20.73
C GLU A 27 2.44 -5.01 19.97
N ILE A 28 3.31 -5.06 18.97
CA ILE A 28 3.65 -6.29 18.25
C ILE A 28 4.25 -7.33 19.22
N ALA A 29 5.15 -6.90 20.09
CA ALA A 29 5.80 -7.79 21.06
C ALA A 29 4.80 -8.37 22.09
N ARG A 30 3.77 -7.61 22.44
CA ARG A 30 2.72 -8.05 23.38
C ARG A 30 1.66 -8.95 22.72
N ASN A 31 1.53 -8.91 21.43
CA ASN A 31 0.47 -9.61 20.70
C ASN A 31 1.03 -10.87 20.04
N PRO A 32 0.78 -12.07 20.59
CA PRO A 32 1.33 -13.31 20.04
C PRO A 32 0.78 -13.64 18.64
N ALA A 33 -0.34 -13.02 18.23
CA ALA A 33 -0.89 -13.16 16.89
C ALA A 33 -0.26 -12.19 15.88
N ALA A 34 0.53 -11.23 16.32
CA ALA A 34 1.26 -10.32 15.46
C ALA A 34 2.62 -10.92 15.14
N ASP A 35 2.76 -11.53 13.96
CA ASP A 35 4.07 -11.99 13.48
C ASP A 35 4.92 -10.76 13.09
N PRO A 36 6.08 -10.54 13.74
CA PRO A 36 6.98 -9.44 13.36
C PRO A 36 7.39 -9.45 11.89
N ARG A 37 7.35 -10.62 11.24
CA ARG A 37 7.66 -10.76 9.81
C ARG A 37 6.64 -10.09 8.90
N THR A 38 5.46 -9.83 9.41
CA THR A 38 4.38 -9.18 8.65
C THR A 38 4.40 -7.67 8.77
N VAL A 39 5.24 -7.12 9.65
CA VAL A 39 5.47 -5.69 9.76
C VAL A 39 6.69 -5.31 8.94
N ARG A 40 6.48 -4.41 7.99
CA ARG A 40 7.53 -3.98 7.06
C ARG A 40 7.72 -2.47 7.17
N HIS A 41 8.95 -2.06 7.43
CA HIS A 41 9.33 -0.66 7.33
C HIS A 41 9.69 -0.37 5.88
N VAL A 42 8.95 0.53 5.27
CA VAL A 42 9.12 0.93 3.87
C VAL A 42 9.65 2.35 3.77
N GLN A 43 10.26 2.68 2.66
CA GLN A 43 10.90 3.99 2.50
C GLN A 43 9.87 5.11 2.39
N CYS A 44 8.80 4.92 1.66
CA CYS A 44 7.78 5.95 1.49
C CYS A 44 6.41 5.32 1.23
N LEU A 45 5.40 5.84 1.94
CA LEU A 45 3.99 5.53 1.68
C LEU A 45 3.26 6.70 1.01
N GLY A 46 3.95 7.82 0.73
CA GLY A 46 3.36 8.96 0.07
C GLY A 46 2.47 9.83 0.97
N GLY A 47 2.66 9.79 2.28
CA GLY A 47 1.82 10.50 3.24
C GLY A 47 2.31 11.90 3.64
N CYS A 48 3.41 12.39 3.07
CA CYS A 48 3.94 13.72 3.43
C CYS A 48 2.94 14.85 3.14
N PRO A 49 2.91 15.89 4.00
CA PRO A 49 3.83 16.21 5.08
C PRO A 49 3.45 15.67 6.47
N GLU A 50 2.50 14.77 6.55
CA GLU A 50 2.02 14.21 7.81
C GLU A 50 3.05 13.27 8.45
N ASP A 51 3.22 13.39 9.77
CA ASP A 51 4.00 12.42 10.56
C ASP A 51 3.16 11.17 10.86
N GLY A 52 3.80 10.07 11.27
CA GLY A 52 3.11 8.87 11.67
C GLY A 52 2.29 8.23 10.54
N VAL A 53 2.94 7.81 9.47
CA VAL A 53 2.28 7.21 8.31
C VAL A 53 2.44 5.69 8.33
N ALA A 54 1.31 4.99 8.26
CA ALA A 54 1.26 3.54 8.16
C ALA A 54 0.19 3.10 7.16
N ALA A 55 0.28 1.86 6.72
CA ALA A 55 -0.74 1.27 5.85
C ALA A 55 -0.96 -0.21 6.18
N VAL A 56 -2.19 -0.65 6.05
CA VAL A 56 -2.53 -2.07 6.02
C VAL A 56 -2.60 -2.54 4.57
N ASP A 57 -2.02 -3.70 4.31
CA ASP A 57 -1.88 -4.22 2.95
C ASP A 57 -1.94 -5.75 2.94
N GLY A 58 -1.95 -6.34 1.78
CA GLY A 58 -1.89 -7.78 1.57
C GLY A 58 -1.88 -8.13 0.09
N PRO A 59 -1.44 -9.34 -0.26
CA PRO A 59 -1.47 -9.79 -1.65
C PRO A 59 -2.89 -9.74 -2.22
N GLY A 60 -3.08 -9.04 -3.34
CA GLY A 60 -4.38 -8.89 -3.98
C GLY A 60 -5.42 -8.09 -3.20
N LYS A 61 -5.05 -7.49 -2.06
CA LYS A 61 -5.96 -6.72 -1.21
C LYS A 61 -5.79 -5.22 -1.41
N THR A 62 -6.85 -4.49 -1.18
CA THR A 62 -6.85 -3.03 -1.14
C THR A 62 -5.92 -2.53 -0.04
N ARG A 63 -5.07 -1.57 -0.37
CA ARG A 63 -4.21 -0.89 0.61
C ARG A 63 -4.96 0.28 1.22
N VAL A 64 -4.97 0.37 2.54
CA VAL A 64 -5.53 1.51 3.27
C VAL A 64 -4.40 2.20 4.03
N ARG A 65 -4.19 3.49 3.75
CA ARG A 65 -3.14 4.29 4.37
C ARG A 65 -3.74 5.22 5.41
N PHE A 66 -3.03 5.35 6.53
CA PHE A 66 -3.35 6.25 7.63
C PHE A 66 -2.21 7.26 7.81
N ASN A 67 -2.55 8.50 8.10
CA ASN A 67 -1.61 9.58 8.36
C ASN A 67 -1.89 10.23 9.73
N GLY A 68 -0.90 10.94 10.26
CA GLY A 68 -1.06 11.69 11.51
C GLY A 68 -1.20 10.79 12.74
N LEU A 69 -0.62 9.59 12.69
CA LEU A 69 -0.66 8.65 13.79
C LEU A 69 0.35 9.02 14.88
N HIS A 70 0.00 8.71 16.12
CA HIS A 70 0.87 8.85 17.28
C HIS A 70 0.86 7.58 18.14
N ALA A 71 1.64 7.53 19.21
CA ALA A 71 1.81 6.36 20.05
C ALA A 71 0.49 5.75 20.53
N GLY A 72 -0.52 6.57 20.84
CA GLY A 72 -1.85 6.11 21.26
C GLY A 72 -2.63 5.32 20.22
N HIS A 73 -2.22 5.34 18.95
CA HIS A 73 -2.87 4.59 17.87
C HIS A 73 -2.29 3.19 17.64
N ALA A 74 -1.23 2.80 18.35
CA ALA A 74 -0.52 1.55 18.07
C ALA A 74 -1.43 0.31 18.19
N ASP A 75 -2.21 0.21 19.24
CA ASP A 75 -3.17 -0.90 19.46
C ASP A 75 -4.24 -0.93 18.35
N ALA A 76 -4.85 0.21 18.07
CA ALA A 76 -5.85 0.33 17.00
C ALA A 76 -5.27 -0.06 15.64
N LEU A 77 -4.01 0.28 15.37
CA LEU A 77 -3.33 -0.06 14.12
C LEU A 77 -3.12 -1.57 13.96
N ILE A 78 -2.74 -2.26 15.02
CA ILE A 78 -2.63 -3.74 15.02
C ILE A 78 -4.00 -4.38 14.84
N THR A 79 -5.02 -3.86 15.51
CA THR A 79 -6.40 -4.31 15.33
C THR A 79 -6.87 -4.14 13.90
N ALA A 80 -6.61 -2.98 13.29
CA ALA A 80 -6.91 -2.71 11.89
C ALA A 80 -6.19 -3.69 10.95
N ALA A 81 -4.91 -3.95 11.17
CA ALA A 81 -4.14 -4.88 10.35
C ALA A 81 -4.70 -6.31 10.40
N ARG A 82 -5.17 -6.74 11.55
CA ARG A 82 -5.82 -8.07 11.72
C ARG A 82 -7.18 -8.13 11.04
N ALA A 83 -8.01 -7.12 11.22
CA ALA A 83 -9.32 -7.04 10.59
C ALA A 83 -9.20 -6.99 9.05
N HIS A 84 -8.29 -6.20 8.53
CA HIS A 84 -7.97 -6.15 7.11
C HIS A 84 -7.49 -7.51 6.57
N ALA A 85 -6.64 -8.20 7.32
CA ALA A 85 -6.14 -9.53 6.92
C ALA A 85 -7.27 -10.57 6.84
N ALA A 86 -8.26 -10.48 7.71
CA ALA A 86 -9.41 -11.37 7.75
C ALA A 86 -10.45 -11.05 6.65
N SER A 87 -10.42 -9.86 6.06
CA SER A 87 -11.34 -9.48 4.99
C SER A 87 -10.96 -10.12 3.66
N PRO A 88 -11.92 -10.42 2.77
CA PRO A 88 -11.62 -11.03 1.47
C PRO A 88 -10.78 -10.14 0.55
N THR A 89 -11.14 -8.87 0.41
CA THR A 89 -10.51 -7.94 -0.54
C THR A 89 -9.77 -6.77 0.13
N GLY A 90 -9.91 -6.61 1.44
CA GLY A 90 -9.34 -5.49 2.19
C GLY A 90 -10.04 -4.15 1.94
N ALA A 91 -11.17 -4.14 1.22
CA ALA A 91 -11.95 -2.94 1.00
C ALA A 91 -12.51 -2.40 2.32
N PRO A 92 -12.54 -1.07 2.56
CA PRO A 92 -12.94 -0.49 3.84
C PRO A 92 -14.38 -0.80 4.28
N ASP A 93 -15.24 -1.21 3.37
CA ASP A 93 -16.62 -1.63 3.62
C ASP A 93 -16.74 -3.11 4.05
N GLU A 94 -15.66 -3.88 3.93
CA GLU A 94 -15.65 -5.30 4.27
C GLU A 94 -15.08 -5.60 5.66
N TRP A 95 -14.53 -4.63 6.34
CA TRP A 95 -13.96 -4.76 7.67
C TRP A 95 -14.13 -3.46 8.46
N ASP A 96 -14.16 -3.59 9.77
CA ASP A 96 -14.35 -2.43 10.65
C ASP A 96 -13.01 -1.71 10.87
N VAL A 97 -12.92 -0.50 10.36
CA VAL A 97 -11.83 0.41 10.72
C VAL A 97 -12.06 0.89 12.15
N PRO A 98 -11.09 0.69 13.07
CA PRO A 98 -11.21 1.20 14.42
C PRO A 98 -11.57 2.69 14.46
N ALA A 99 -12.45 3.08 15.36
CA ALA A 99 -12.96 4.45 15.42
C ALA A 99 -11.83 5.48 15.58
N GLU A 100 -10.78 5.11 16.32
CA GLU A 100 -9.60 5.95 16.55
C GLU A 100 -8.81 6.23 15.26
N LEU A 101 -8.93 5.37 14.26
CA LEU A 101 -8.23 5.49 12.97
C LEU A 101 -9.12 6.05 11.85
N ALA A 102 -10.43 6.13 12.06
CA ALA A 102 -11.36 6.50 11.00
C ALA A 102 -11.04 7.87 10.39
N ASP A 103 -10.70 8.85 11.21
CA ASP A 103 -10.35 10.20 10.75
C ASP A 103 -8.92 10.31 10.21
N HIS A 104 -8.12 9.25 10.33
CA HIS A 104 -6.74 9.19 9.88
C HIS A 104 -6.58 8.50 8.52
N VAL A 105 -7.65 7.93 7.97
CA VAL A 105 -7.61 7.34 6.62
C VAL A 105 -7.29 8.41 5.61
N SER A 106 -6.17 8.27 4.92
CA SER A 106 -5.69 9.27 3.97
C SER A 106 -5.75 8.79 2.52
N SER A 107 -5.71 7.51 2.28
CA SER A 107 -5.90 6.97 0.94
C SER A 107 -6.32 5.51 0.96
N VAL A 108 -7.08 5.14 -0.07
CA VAL A 108 -7.50 3.77 -0.34
C VAL A 108 -7.05 3.43 -1.76
N THR A 109 -6.18 2.43 -1.89
CA THR A 109 -5.65 2.03 -3.19
C THR A 109 -6.14 0.64 -3.54
N PHE A 110 -7.02 0.59 -4.52
CA PHE A 110 -7.51 -0.67 -5.07
C PHE A 110 -6.47 -1.27 -6.00
N LYS A 111 -6.07 -2.50 -5.74
CA LYS A 111 -5.20 -3.22 -6.65
C LYS A 111 -6.05 -3.79 -7.78
N ARG A 112 -5.64 -3.55 -9.01
CA ARG A 112 -6.23 -4.24 -10.15
C ARG A 112 -5.91 -5.73 -10.01
N GLY A 113 -6.91 -6.56 -10.20
CA GLY A 113 -6.70 -8.00 -10.36
C GLY A 113 -5.71 -8.26 -11.51
N PRO A 114 -5.16 -9.48 -11.62
CA PRO A 114 -4.31 -9.81 -12.76
C PRO A 114 -5.05 -9.44 -14.03
N VAL A 115 -4.47 -8.50 -14.78
CA VAL A 115 -4.99 -8.12 -16.09
C VAL A 115 -4.92 -9.39 -16.93
N ALA A 116 -6.06 -9.88 -17.40
CA ALA A 116 -6.05 -10.94 -18.38
C ALA A 116 -5.10 -10.53 -19.53
N PRO A 117 -4.18 -11.41 -19.97
CA PRO A 117 -3.27 -11.04 -21.03
C PRO A 117 -4.10 -10.50 -22.21
N SER A 118 -3.81 -9.28 -22.62
CA SER A 118 -4.44 -8.71 -23.81
C SER A 118 -4.30 -9.72 -24.95
N PRO A 119 -5.38 -10.01 -25.71
CA PRO A 119 -5.23 -10.85 -26.87
C PRO A 119 -4.08 -10.31 -27.71
N ALA A 120 -3.16 -11.20 -28.11
CA ALA A 120 -2.02 -10.82 -28.91
C ALA A 120 -2.54 -9.97 -30.09
N PRO A 121 -1.93 -8.83 -30.39
CA PRO A 121 -2.34 -8.04 -31.54
C PRO A 121 -2.33 -8.97 -32.77
N PRO A 122 -3.33 -8.89 -33.65
CA PRO A 122 -3.35 -9.69 -34.84
C PRO A 122 -2.00 -9.53 -35.51
N SER A 123 -1.36 -10.64 -35.85
CA SER A 123 -0.06 -10.63 -36.50
C SER A 123 -0.20 -9.81 -37.77
N HIS A 124 0.25 -8.56 -37.70
CA HIS A 124 0.42 -7.76 -38.91
C HIS A 124 1.47 -8.48 -39.74
N LYS A 125 1.02 -9.16 -40.78
CA LYS A 125 1.94 -9.53 -41.85
C LYS A 125 2.59 -8.22 -42.27
N PRO A 126 3.92 -8.13 -42.27
CA PRO A 126 4.57 -6.94 -42.78
C PRO A 126 4.06 -6.67 -44.19
N GLN A 127 3.28 -5.61 -44.32
CA GLN A 127 2.92 -5.14 -45.68
C GLN A 127 4.21 -4.72 -46.36
N PRO A 128 4.47 -5.23 -47.54
CA PRO A 128 5.59 -4.73 -48.28
C PRO A 128 5.44 -3.22 -48.48
N PRO A 129 6.53 -2.47 -48.36
CA PRO A 129 6.46 -1.03 -48.49
C PRO A 129 5.77 -0.69 -49.83
N SER A 130 4.73 0.12 -49.74
CA SER A 130 3.84 0.47 -50.85
C SER A 130 4.44 1.48 -51.82
N TYR A 131 5.73 1.82 -51.68
CA TYR A 131 6.38 2.67 -52.67
C TYR A 131 7.37 1.86 -53.48
N VAL A 132 6.96 1.65 -54.67
CA VAL A 132 7.88 1.26 -55.74
C VAL A 132 8.65 2.52 -56.10
N TRP A 133 9.95 2.55 -55.77
CA TRP A 133 10.83 3.56 -56.29
C TRP A 133 10.83 3.39 -57.82
N ARG A 134 10.08 4.25 -58.51
CA ARG A 134 10.29 4.36 -59.94
C ARG A 134 11.67 4.97 -60.12
N ARG A 135 12.64 4.16 -60.50
CA ARG A 135 13.85 4.70 -61.09
C ARG A 135 13.38 5.50 -62.30
N GLY A 136 13.57 6.82 -62.21
CA GLY A 136 13.34 7.64 -63.37
C GLY A 136 14.14 7.06 -64.56
N ALA A 137 13.46 6.79 -65.62
CA ALA A 137 14.13 6.47 -66.85
C ALA A 137 14.97 7.68 -67.23
N ALA A 138 16.29 7.46 -67.30
CA ALA A 138 17.16 8.48 -67.88
C ALA A 138 16.85 8.68 -69.34
#